data_c46243f1b205c4930e4e37bf37471893
#
_entry.id   c46243f1b205c4930e4e37bf37471893
#
_cell.length_a   1.000
_cell.length_b   1.000
_cell.length_c   1.000
_cell.angle_alpha   90.00
_cell.angle_beta   90.00
_cell.angle_gamma   90.00
#
_symmetry.space_group_name_H-M   'P 1'
#
loop_
_entity.id
_entity.type
_entity.pdbx_description
1 polymer ?
#
loop_
_entity_poly.entity_id
_entity_poly.type
_entity_poly.pdbx_seq_one_letter_code
_entity_poly.pdbx_strand_id
1 'polypeptide(L)'
;LNLSKADRLQKIVEILATTKKLSTKKLQHEMDISTSTLRRDLISLQATNTINWTHGYVSLLENSNVEIAYATRKSENVIIKNKLCKYAADIITDGSAIFLDGSSTLTFLPKYFAGKINLQVITNNINIADEVSQLRNIGISVLGGQISYRSNAILGPKAIADLNQNYRPNLAFLSCSSIDNKGIYMKDEEQTFMKKAAINCAQRTILLVDHTKFGKSDYILLSDFNSDNIQTIITDKMPPKYISNSIAKNGIDLIVAN
;
A
#
# COMPACT_ATOMS: atom_id res chain seq x y z
N LEU A 1 -21.90 -14.97 13.48
CA LEU A 1 -21.95 -14.33 12.16
C LEU A 1 -21.61 -15.39 11.11
N ASN A 2 -22.57 -15.73 10.22
CA ASN A 2 -22.32 -16.66 9.11
C ASN A 2 -21.50 -15.91 8.03
N LEU A 3 -20.17 -15.99 8.13
CA LEU A 3 -19.27 -15.47 7.11
C LEU A 3 -19.38 -16.32 5.83
N SER A 4 -19.38 -15.68 4.67
CA SER A 4 -19.22 -16.38 3.38
C SER A 4 -17.87 -17.11 3.33
N LYS A 5 -17.70 -18.08 2.43
CA LYS A 5 -16.40 -18.75 2.26
C LYS A 5 -15.29 -17.74 1.95
N ALA A 6 -15.56 -16.78 1.07
CA ALA A 6 -14.58 -15.76 0.68
C ALA A 6 -14.14 -14.91 1.88
N ASP A 7 -15.10 -14.46 2.71
CA ASP A 7 -14.79 -13.65 3.90
C ASP A 7 -14.00 -14.45 4.95
N ARG A 8 -14.29 -15.76 5.10
CA ARG A 8 -13.52 -16.61 6.00
C ARG A 8 -12.08 -16.78 5.54
N LEU A 9 -11.85 -17.07 4.25
CA LEU A 9 -10.51 -17.19 3.69
C LEU A 9 -9.71 -15.89 3.90
N GLN A 10 -10.35 -14.75 3.64
CA GLN A 10 -9.75 -13.45 3.85
C GLN A 10 -9.37 -13.22 5.32
N LYS A 11 -10.30 -13.52 6.25
CA LYS A 11 -10.05 -13.37 7.69
C LYS A 11 -8.92 -14.27 8.21
N ILE A 12 -8.80 -15.50 7.68
CA ILE A 12 -7.66 -16.38 7.99
C ILE A 12 -6.34 -15.73 7.56
N VAL A 13 -6.29 -15.17 6.36
CA VAL A 13 -5.10 -14.49 5.84
C VAL A 13 -4.72 -13.27 6.71
N GLU A 14 -5.71 -12.48 7.14
CA GLU A 14 -5.51 -11.32 8.02
C GLU A 14 -4.92 -11.72 9.38
N ILE A 15 -5.47 -12.77 10.00
CA ILE A 15 -4.94 -13.30 11.27
C ILE A 15 -3.48 -13.77 11.09
N LEU A 16 -3.21 -14.51 10.03
CA LEU A 16 -1.86 -15.03 9.77
C LEU A 16 -0.87 -13.92 9.40
N ALA A 17 -1.31 -12.84 8.77
CA ALA A 17 -0.49 -11.69 8.47
C ALA A 17 0.01 -11.00 9.74
N THR A 18 -0.83 -10.92 10.77
CA THR A 18 -0.50 -10.31 12.06
C THR A 18 0.36 -11.22 12.93
N THR A 19 0.02 -12.51 12.97
CA THR A 19 0.66 -13.47 13.90
C THR A 19 1.86 -14.19 13.31
N LYS A 20 2.12 -14.05 12.00
CA LYS A 20 3.16 -14.73 11.19
C LYS A 20 3.02 -16.26 11.14
N LYS A 21 2.80 -16.91 12.27
CA LYS A 21 2.61 -18.36 12.41
C LYS A 21 1.67 -18.67 13.58
N LEU A 22 0.65 -19.50 13.35
CA LEU A 22 -0.35 -19.83 14.36
C LEU A 22 -0.67 -21.35 14.33
N SER A 23 -0.98 -21.94 15.49
CA SER A 23 -1.47 -23.32 15.51
C SER A 23 -2.91 -23.39 14.97
N THR A 24 -3.25 -24.49 14.30
CA THR A 24 -4.61 -24.69 13.78
C THR A 24 -5.69 -24.65 14.88
N LYS A 25 -5.36 -25.11 16.09
CA LYS A 25 -6.28 -25.02 17.25
C LYS A 25 -6.57 -23.56 17.63
N LYS A 26 -5.52 -22.74 17.69
CA LYS A 26 -5.68 -21.32 18.04
C LYS A 26 -6.40 -20.56 16.94
N LEU A 27 -6.08 -20.83 15.67
CA LEU A 27 -6.76 -20.26 14.52
C LEU A 27 -8.25 -20.64 14.50
N GLN A 28 -8.60 -21.90 14.82
CA GLN A 28 -9.97 -22.35 14.92
C GLN A 28 -10.75 -21.56 15.99
N HIS A 29 -10.14 -21.35 17.14
CA HIS A 29 -10.74 -20.59 18.24
C HIS A 29 -10.97 -19.12 17.86
N GLU A 30 -9.98 -18.48 17.24
CA GLU A 30 -10.09 -17.08 16.79
C GLU A 30 -11.13 -16.88 15.67
N MET A 31 -11.32 -17.91 14.83
CA MET A 31 -12.29 -17.89 13.74
C MET A 31 -13.70 -18.26 14.18
N ASP A 32 -13.85 -18.90 15.34
CA ASP A 32 -15.12 -19.44 15.88
C ASP A 32 -15.85 -20.32 14.83
N ILE A 33 -15.13 -21.27 14.23
CA ILE A 33 -15.66 -22.19 13.22
C ILE A 33 -15.34 -23.64 13.56
N SER A 34 -16.08 -24.58 12.93
CA SER A 34 -15.82 -26.01 13.13
C SER A 34 -14.47 -26.42 12.54
N THR A 35 -13.84 -27.45 13.10
CA THR A 35 -12.59 -28.04 12.60
C THR A 35 -12.71 -28.46 11.13
N SER A 36 -13.85 -29.00 10.73
CA SER A 36 -14.09 -29.44 9.35
C SER A 36 -14.18 -28.25 8.36
N THR A 37 -14.74 -27.13 8.80
CA THR A 37 -14.81 -25.89 8.02
C THR A 37 -13.42 -25.29 7.87
N LEU A 38 -12.69 -25.13 8.99
CA LEU A 38 -11.31 -24.62 8.94
C LEU A 38 -10.43 -25.47 8.02
N ARG A 39 -10.51 -26.81 8.13
CA ARG A 39 -9.72 -27.71 7.30
C ARG A 39 -9.97 -27.49 5.79
N ARG A 40 -11.24 -27.35 5.37
CA ARG A 40 -11.58 -27.06 3.97
C ARG A 40 -11.05 -25.71 3.51
N ASP A 41 -11.13 -24.71 4.37
CA ASP A 41 -10.66 -23.37 4.08
C ASP A 41 -9.12 -23.36 3.97
N LEU A 42 -8.39 -24.04 4.85
CA LEU A 42 -6.93 -24.20 4.78
C LEU A 42 -6.48 -24.98 3.54
N ILE A 43 -7.20 -26.04 3.14
CA ILE A 43 -6.93 -26.76 1.88
C ILE A 43 -7.07 -25.80 0.69
N SER A 44 -8.10 -24.97 0.67
CA SER A 44 -8.31 -23.98 -0.38
C SER A 44 -7.18 -22.96 -0.46
N LEU A 45 -6.72 -22.43 0.69
CA LEU A 45 -5.60 -21.48 0.75
C LEU A 45 -4.25 -22.13 0.40
N GLN A 46 -4.05 -23.39 0.75
CA GLN A 46 -2.83 -24.13 0.39
C GLN A 46 -2.78 -24.44 -1.12
N ALA A 47 -3.91 -24.81 -1.72
CA ALA A 47 -4.01 -25.04 -3.15
C ALA A 47 -3.72 -23.79 -4.00
N THR A 48 -3.94 -22.60 -3.45
CA THR A 48 -3.60 -21.30 -4.07
C THR A 48 -2.21 -20.79 -3.69
N ASN A 49 -1.37 -21.62 -3.05
CA ASN A 49 -0.05 -21.22 -2.56
C ASN A 49 -0.09 -19.94 -1.67
N THR A 50 -1.16 -19.75 -0.93
CA THR A 50 -1.34 -18.62 -0.02
C THR A 50 -0.71 -18.88 1.33
N ILE A 51 -0.81 -20.13 1.81
CA ILE A 51 -0.33 -20.54 3.14
C ILE A 51 0.58 -21.78 3.05
N ASN A 52 1.44 -21.89 4.05
CA ASN A 52 2.12 -23.14 4.40
C ASN A 52 1.41 -23.75 5.62
N TRP A 53 0.85 -24.95 5.45
CA TRP A 53 0.20 -25.70 6.52
C TRP A 53 0.90 -27.01 6.78
N THR A 54 1.70 -27.07 7.83
CA THR A 54 2.51 -28.22 8.20
C THR A 54 2.51 -28.45 9.71
N HIS A 55 2.48 -29.73 10.14
CA HIS A 55 2.58 -30.12 11.55
C HIS A 55 1.63 -29.38 12.50
N GLY A 56 0.41 -29.11 12.06
CA GLY A 56 -0.61 -28.43 12.88
C GLY A 56 -0.40 -26.92 13.04
N TYR A 57 0.53 -26.32 12.30
CA TYR A 57 0.76 -24.88 12.23
C TYR A 57 0.48 -24.34 10.83
N VAL A 58 0.00 -23.12 10.78
CA VAL A 58 -0.31 -22.37 9.55
C VAL A 58 0.47 -21.06 9.57
N SER A 59 1.08 -20.72 8.43
CA SER A 59 1.73 -19.42 8.19
C SER A 59 1.44 -18.97 6.76
N LEU A 60 1.51 -17.67 6.50
CA LEU A 60 1.52 -17.18 5.11
C LEU A 60 2.80 -17.65 4.41
N LEU A 61 2.70 -17.95 3.12
CA LEU A 61 3.88 -18.07 2.27
C LEU A 61 4.42 -16.65 1.99
N GLU A 62 5.73 -16.47 2.11
CA GLU A 62 6.38 -15.16 1.92
C GLU A 62 6.14 -14.56 0.51
N ASN A 63 5.88 -15.41 -0.48
CA ASN A 63 5.60 -15.04 -1.87
C ASN A 63 4.12 -15.25 -2.26
N SER A 64 3.19 -15.23 -1.29
CA SER A 64 1.77 -15.32 -1.64
C SER A 64 1.32 -14.06 -2.38
N ASN A 65 0.68 -14.24 -3.55
CA ASN A 65 0.09 -13.13 -4.34
C ASN A 65 -1.21 -12.58 -3.72
N VAL A 66 -1.41 -12.78 -2.41
CA VAL A 66 -2.60 -12.31 -1.71
C VAL A 66 -2.35 -10.92 -1.16
N GLU A 67 -3.17 -9.99 -1.58
CA GLU A 67 -3.21 -8.65 -0.98
C GLU A 67 -3.74 -8.75 0.46
N ILE A 68 -2.92 -8.34 1.42
CA ILE A 68 -3.30 -8.27 2.83
C ILE A 68 -4.26 -7.09 3.01
N ALA A 69 -5.33 -7.29 3.79
CA ALA A 69 -6.33 -6.26 4.01
C ALA A 69 -5.70 -4.95 4.51
N TYR A 70 -6.27 -3.84 4.10
CA TYR A 70 -5.80 -2.50 4.43
C TYR A 70 -5.66 -2.27 5.95
N ALA A 71 -6.64 -2.74 6.75
CA ALA A 71 -6.62 -2.58 8.20
C ALA A 71 -5.37 -3.23 8.84
N THR A 72 -5.02 -4.44 8.40
CA THR A 72 -3.82 -5.15 8.86
C THR A 72 -2.56 -4.39 8.42
N ARG A 73 -2.48 -4.01 7.16
CA ARG A 73 -1.35 -3.20 6.66
C ARG A 73 -1.23 -1.86 7.40
N LYS A 74 -2.35 -1.22 7.77
CA LYS A 74 -2.34 0.05 8.53
C LYS A 74 -1.74 -0.12 9.92
N SER A 75 -1.97 -1.25 10.59
CA SER A 75 -1.44 -1.55 11.93
C SER A 75 0.02 -2.02 11.95
N GLU A 76 0.59 -2.42 10.81
CA GLU A 76 1.98 -2.84 10.69
C GLU A 76 2.93 -1.66 10.49
N ASN A 77 4.14 -1.74 11.06
CA ASN A 77 5.22 -0.77 10.87
C ASN A 77 4.81 0.70 11.11
N VAL A 78 3.87 0.96 12.04
CA VAL A 78 3.28 2.29 12.28
C VAL A 78 4.33 3.35 12.55
N ILE A 79 5.35 3.04 13.38
CA ILE A 79 6.44 3.97 13.71
C ILE A 79 7.22 4.34 12.45
N ILE A 80 7.55 3.34 11.62
CA ILE A 80 8.29 3.54 10.37
C ILE A 80 7.46 4.39 9.41
N LYS A 81 6.18 4.05 9.20
CA LYS A 81 5.30 4.81 8.30
C LYS A 81 5.14 6.27 8.72
N ASN A 82 5.00 6.53 10.02
CA ASN A 82 4.97 7.90 10.53
C ASN A 82 6.28 8.65 10.22
N LYS A 83 7.44 7.99 10.40
CA LYS A 83 8.74 8.58 10.09
C LYS A 83 8.88 8.93 8.61
N LEU A 84 8.50 8.02 7.71
CA LEU A 84 8.50 8.26 6.27
C LEU A 84 7.58 9.43 5.90
N CYS A 85 6.36 9.47 6.46
CA CYS A 85 5.40 10.54 6.21
C CYS A 85 5.86 11.89 6.74
N LYS A 86 6.51 11.93 7.91
CA LYS A 86 7.10 13.16 8.44
C LYS A 86 8.11 13.73 7.47
N TYR A 87 9.03 12.90 6.97
CA TYR A 87 10.03 13.32 5.99
C TYR A 87 9.40 13.75 4.65
N ALA A 88 8.39 13.02 4.19
CA ALA A 88 7.66 13.36 2.96
C ALA A 88 6.93 14.71 3.08
N ALA A 89 6.43 15.06 4.26
CA ALA A 89 5.77 16.35 4.49
C ALA A 89 6.71 17.55 4.33
N ASP A 90 8.00 17.38 4.59
CA ASP A 90 9.01 18.45 4.43
C ASP A 90 9.24 18.81 2.93
N ILE A 91 8.92 17.88 2.03
CA ILE A 91 9.02 18.11 0.57
C ILE A 91 7.82 18.91 0.05
N ILE A 92 6.70 18.90 0.75
CA ILE A 92 5.47 19.58 0.34
C ILE A 92 5.61 21.08 0.61
N THR A 93 5.50 21.90 -0.42
CA THR A 93 5.49 23.36 -0.32
C THR A 93 4.08 23.91 -0.27
N ASP A 94 3.92 25.11 0.29
CA ASP A 94 2.66 25.84 0.27
C ASP A 94 2.19 26.10 -1.18
N GLY A 95 0.89 26.11 -1.38
CA GLY A 95 0.28 26.26 -2.69
C GLY A 95 0.35 25.02 -3.59
N SER A 96 0.89 23.91 -3.11
CA SER A 96 0.99 22.67 -3.89
C SER A 96 -0.36 21.98 -4.06
N ALA A 97 -0.53 21.32 -5.21
CA ALA A 97 -1.54 20.29 -5.41
C ALA A 97 -0.86 18.92 -5.34
N ILE A 98 -1.32 18.04 -4.45
CA ILE A 98 -0.72 16.72 -4.23
C ILE A 98 -1.74 15.60 -4.40
N PHE A 99 -1.29 14.48 -4.95
CA PHE A 99 -2.07 13.24 -4.97
C PHE A 99 -1.55 12.27 -3.90
N LEU A 100 -2.45 11.72 -3.10
CA LEU A 100 -2.16 10.68 -2.11
C LEU A 100 -2.91 9.41 -2.46
N ASP A 101 -2.18 8.31 -2.67
CA ASP A 101 -2.76 7.04 -3.07
C ASP A 101 -3.48 6.29 -1.94
N GLY A 102 -4.15 5.19 -2.30
CA GLY A 102 -4.88 4.30 -1.37
C GLY A 102 -4.00 3.46 -0.43
N SER A 103 -2.70 3.74 -0.30
CA SER A 103 -1.81 2.93 0.54
C SER A 103 -1.98 3.20 2.04
N SER A 104 -1.78 2.16 2.85
CA SER A 104 -1.79 2.29 4.32
C SER A 104 -0.64 3.13 4.87
N THR A 105 0.43 3.34 4.10
CA THR A 105 1.57 4.17 4.48
C THR A 105 1.17 5.63 4.48
N LEU A 106 0.52 6.10 3.42
CA LEU A 106 0.18 7.51 3.26
C LEU A 106 -0.94 8.01 4.18
N THR A 107 -1.71 7.12 4.81
CA THR A 107 -2.72 7.51 5.79
C THR A 107 -2.15 8.30 6.96
N PHE A 108 -0.85 8.19 7.22
CA PHE A 108 -0.20 8.94 8.29
C PHE A 108 0.29 10.34 7.86
N LEU A 109 0.29 10.64 6.56
CA LEU A 109 0.84 11.89 6.03
C LEU A 109 0.01 13.14 6.43
N PRO A 110 -1.34 13.12 6.46
CA PRO A 110 -2.14 14.28 6.85
C PRO A 110 -1.81 14.87 8.22
N LYS A 111 -1.32 14.07 9.16
CA LYS A 111 -0.91 14.54 10.50
C LYS A 111 0.17 15.63 10.46
N TYR A 112 0.92 15.69 9.38
CA TYR A 112 2.04 16.61 9.18
C TYR A 112 1.70 17.80 8.29
N PHE A 113 0.41 18.01 7.99
CA PHE A 113 -0.03 19.14 7.18
C PHE A 113 -0.33 20.41 8.01
N ALA A 114 -0.26 20.30 9.33
CA ALA A 114 -0.46 21.46 10.20
C ALA A 114 0.53 22.59 9.83
N GLY A 115 -0.02 23.79 9.57
CA GLY A 115 0.79 24.95 9.15
C GLY A 115 1.03 25.08 7.64
N LYS A 116 0.65 24.11 6.81
CA LYS A 116 0.67 24.27 5.35
C LYS A 116 -0.43 25.21 4.90
N ILE A 117 -0.13 26.05 3.92
CA ILE A 117 -1.03 27.09 3.41
C ILE A 117 -1.39 26.79 1.95
N ASN A 118 -2.68 26.88 1.61
CA ASN A 118 -3.20 26.65 0.26
C ASN A 118 -2.84 25.29 -0.36
N LEU A 119 -2.67 24.25 0.47
CA LEU A 119 -2.45 22.90 0.01
C LEU A 119 -3.75 22.31 -0.55
N GLN A 120 -3.69 21.71 -1.73
CA GLN A 120 -4.78 20.97 -2.34
C GLN A 120 -4.43 19.48 -2.35
N VAL A 121 -5.25 18.66 -1.70
CA VAL A 121 -5.07 17.21 -1.64
C VAL A 121 -6.07 16.54 -2.57
N ILE A 122 -5.59 15.69 -3.46
CA ILE A 122 -6.40 14.79 -4.28
C ILE A 122 -6.13 13.38 -3.76
N THR A 123 -7.18 12.60 -3.51
CA THR A 123 -6.98 11.24 -3.02
C THR A 123 -8.07 10.29 -3.49
N ASN A 124 -7.73 9.02 -3.60
CA ASN A 124 -8.68 7.92 -3.71
C ASN A 124 -8.82 7.11 -2.41
N ASN A 125 -8.30 7.62 -1.28
CA ASN A 125 -8.32 6.95 0.03
C ASN A 125 -9.31 7.63 0.97
N ILE A 126 -10.29 6.87 1.47
CA ILE A 126 -11.36 7.40 2.32
C ILE A 126 -10.82 7.86 3.69
N ASN A 127 -9.85 7.14 4.28
CA ASN A 127 -9.27 7.57 5.56
C ASN A 127 -8.46 8.86 5.41
N ILE A 128 -7.74 9.04 4.31
CA ILE A 128 -7.03 10.29 4.03
C ILE A 128 -8.03 11.43 3.85
N ALA A 129 -9.13 11.18 3.12
CA ALA A 129 -10.16 12.16 2.90
C ALA A 129 -10.79 12.62 4.23
N ASP A 130 -11.11 11.69 5.12
CA ASP A 130 -11.65 11.99 6.45
C ASP A 130 -10.65 12.81 7.29
N GLU A 131 -9.41 12.38 7.41
CA GLU A 131 -8.36 13.07 8.18
C GLU A 131 -8.11 14.50 7.64
N VAL A 132 -8.01 14.67 6.31
CA VAL A 132 -7.78 16.00 5.71
C VAL A 132 -9.00 16.90 5.85
N SER A 133 -10.21 16.37 5.80
CA SER A 133 -11.46 17.15 5.97
C SER A 133 -11.55 17.87 7.31
N GLN A 134 -10.83 17.39 8.32
CA GLN A 134 -10.76 18.01 9.65
C GLN A 134 -9.73 19.17 9.71
N LEU A 135 -8.90 19.34 8.68
CA LEU A 135 -7.86 20.38 8.66
C LEU A 135 -8.40 21.65 8.02
N ARG A 136 -8.22 22.76 8.72
CA ARG A 136 -8.61 24.09 8.18
C ARG A 136 -7.57 24.54 7.14
N ASN A 137 -8.03 25.25 6.12
CA ASN A 137 -7.18 25.83 5.06
C ASN A 137 -6.49 24.82 4.13
N ILE A 138 -6.93 23.57 4.10
CA ILE A 138 -6.47 22.55 3.14
C ILE A 138 -7.67 22.09 2.32
N GLY A 139 -7.56 22.20 1.00
CA GLY A 139 -8.57 21.69 0.09
C GLY A 139 -8.45 20.17 -0.08
N ILE A 140 -9.58 19.49 -0.16
CA ILE A 140 -9.64 18.04 -0.41
C ILE A 140 -10.56 17.72 -1.57
N SER A 141 -10.05 16.97 -2.54
CA SER A 141 -10.80 16.36 -3.63
C SER A 141 -10.72 14.85 -3.52
N VAL A 142 -11.85 14.18 -3.47
CA VAL A 142 -11.93 12.71 -3.43
C VAL A 142 -12.38 12.23 -4.78
N LEU A 143 -11.63 11.31 -5.39
CA LEU A 143 -11.98 10.74 -6.68
C LEU A 143 -13.32 9.99 -6.61
N GLY A 144 -14.14 10.13 -7.65
CA GLY A 144 -15.40 9.41 -7.76
C GLY A 144 -15.19 7.95 -8.18
N GLY A 145 -16.01 7.02 -7.69
CA GLY A 145 -15.94 5.61 -8.10
C GLY A 145 -16.49 4.64 -7.07
N GLN A 146 -16.09 3.37 -7.21
CA GLN A 146 -16.48 2.31 -6.29
C GLN A 146 -15.41 2.11 -5.21
N ILE A 147 -15.87 1.88 -3.99
CA ILE A 147 -14.98 1.60 -2.85
C ILE A 147 -14.62 0.13 -2.84
N SER A 148 -13.32 -0.16 -2.90
CA SER A 148 -12.79 -1.48 -2.62
C SER A 148 -12.63 -1.64 -1.10
N TYR A 149 -13.39 -2.54 -0.49
CA TYR A 149 -13.30 -2.82 0.95
C TYR A 149 -11.94 -3.38 1.38
N ARG A 150 -11.22 -4.05 0.47
CA ARG A 150 -9.88 -4.61 0.74
C ARG A 150 -8.81 -3.54 0.91
N SER A 151 -8.87 -2.50 0.09
CA SER A 151 -7.88 -1.42 0.08
C SER A 151 -8.37 -0.15 0.80
N ASN A 152 -9.66 -0.07 1.11
CA ASN A 152 -10.34 1.14 1.60
C ASN A 152 -10.09 2.33 0.69
N ALA A 153 -10.03 2.06 -0.61
CA ALA A 153 -9.75 3.03 -1.65
C ALA A 153 -10.83 2.99 -2.73
N ILE A 154 -11.01 4.10 -3.39
CA ILE A 154 -11.87 4.23 -4.57
C ILE A 154 -11.03 3.82 -5.78
N LEU A 155 -11.49 2.81 -6.52
CA LEU A 155 -10.78 2.20 -7.63
C LEU A 155 -11.69 2.08 -8.86
N GLY A 156 -11.10 1.57 -9.94
CA GLY A 156 -11.79 1.28 -11.20
C GLY A 156 -11.73 2.40 -12.23
N PRO A 157 -12.30 2.16 -13.43
CA PRO A 157 -12.15 3.05 -14.59
C PRO A 157 -12.64 4.47 -14.36
N LYS A 158 -13.71 4.65 -13.55
CA LYS A 158 -14.27 5.98 -13.25
C LYS A 158 -13.28 6.83 -12.45
N ALA A 159 -12.63 6.25 -11.43
CA ALA A 159 -11.64 6.97 -10.61
C ALA A 159 -10.40 7.33 -11.45
N ILE A 160 -9.96 6.42 -12.33
CA ILE A 160 -8.84 6.66 -13.25
C ILE A 160 -9.18 7.78 -14.25
N ALA A 161 -10.37 7.75 -14.83
CA ALA A 161 -10.82 8.79 -15.76
C ALA A 161 -10.93 10.14 -15.06
N ASP A 162 -11.50 10.20 -13.85
CA ASP A 162 -11.61 11.41 -13.05
C ASP A 162 -10.24 12.04 -12.79
N LEU A 163 -9.26 11.23 -12.32
CA LEU A 163 -7.90 11.70 -12.11
C LEU A 163 -7.25 12.23 -13.40
N ASN A 164 -7.31 11.46 -14.47
CA ASN A 164 -6.63 11.80 -15.73
C ASN A 164 -7.24 13.04 -16.43
N GLN A 165 -8.53 13.24 -16.32
CA GLN A 165 -9.23 14.34 -17.02
C GLN A 165 -9.17 15.65 -16.24
N ASN A 166 -9.26 15.59 -14.91
CA ASN A 166 -9.54 16.76 -14.10
C ASN A 166 -8.34 17.25 -13.28
N TYR A 167 -7.28 16.44 -13.10
CA TYR A 167 -6.21 16.78 -12.16
C TYR A 167 -4.81 16.70 -12.78
N ARG A 168 -3.93 17.60 -12.35
CA ARG A 168 -2.50 17.65 -12.67
C ARG A 168 -1.72 18.02 -11.41
N PRO A 169 -1.54 17.08 -10.46
CA PRO A 169 -0.86 17.38 -9.20
C PRO A 169 0.63 17.68 -9.43
N ASN A 170 1.19 18.56 -8.61
CA ASN A 170 2.62 18.80 -8.59
C ASN A 170 3.37 17.57 -8.09
N LEU A 171 2.85 16.92 -7.07
CA LEU A 171 3.45 15.74 -6.45
C LEU A 171 2.44 14.60 -6.36
N ALA A 172 2.84 13.39 -6.74
CA ALA A 172 2.12 12.17 -6.38
C ALA A 172 2.94 11.40 -5.34
N PHE A 173 2.32 11.15 -4.19
CA PHE A 173 2.88 10.26 -3.17
C PHE A 173 2.25 8.88 -3.30
N LEU A 174 3.08 7.87 -3.47
CA LEU A 174 2.67 6.50 -3.67
C LEU A 174 3.41 5.57 -2.69
N SER A 175 2.91 4.35 -2.56
CA SER A 175 3.65 3.24 -1.96
C SER A 175 3.49 2.00 -2.83
N CYS A 176 4.27 0.94 -2.56
CA CYS A 176 4.23 -0.29 -3.32
C CYS A 176 4.18 -1.54 -2.44
N SER A 177 4.02 -2.71 -3.07
CA SER A 177 4.07 -3.99 -2.37
C SER A 177 5.49 -4.51 -2.22
N SER A 178 6.33 -4.35 -3.25
CA SER A 178 7.72 -4.81 -3.23
C SER A 178 8.61 -4.09 -4.25
N ILE A 179 9.92 -4.19 -4.04
CA ILE A 179 10.97 -3.63 -4.91
C ILE A 179 12.12 -4.62 -5.02
N ASP A 180 12.59 -4.88 -6.23
CA ASP A 180 13.83 -5.58 -6.50
C ASP A 180 14.82 -4.70 -7.31
N ASN A 181 15.84 -5.29 -7.93
CA ASN A 181 16.81 -4.57 -8.75
C ASN A 181 16.33 -4.25 -10.18
N LYS A 182 15.13 -4.69 -10.56
CA LYS A 182 14.53 -4.46 -11.89
C LYS A 182 13.42 -3.43 -11.85
N GLY A 183 12.73 -3.29 -10.69
CA GLY A 183 11.62 -2.35 -10.61
C GLY A 183 10.80 -2.44 -9.32
N ILE A 184 9.62 -1.86 -9.41
CA ILE A 184 8.65 -1.64 -8.35
C ILE A 184 7.39 -2.44 -8.70
N TYR A 185 6.87 -3.19 -7.73
CA TYR A 185 5.80 -4.15 -7.97
C TYR A 185 4.61 -3.99 -7.03
N MET A 186 3.48 -4.50 -7.50
CA MET A 186 2.19 -4.53 -6.80
C MET A 186 1.60 -5.95 -6.79
N LYS A 187 0.63 -6.17 -5.89
CA LYS A 187 -0.16 -7.43 -5.78
C LYS A 187 -1.58 -7.31 -6.31
N ASP A 188 -2.06 -6.09 -6.53
CA ASP A 188 -3.44 -5.80 -6.90
C ASP A 188 -3.46 -4.98 -8.19
N GLU A 189 -4.22 -5.47 -9.17
CA GLU A 189 -4.24 -4.88 -10.51
C GLU A 189 -4.94 -3.52 -10.54
N GLU A 190 -6.08 -3.39 -9.85
CA GLU A 190 -6.83 -2.13 -9.82
C GLU A 190 -6.04 -1.01 -9.14
N GLN A 191 -5.35 -1.32 -8.03
CA GLN A 191 -4.45 -0.38 -7.39
C GLN A 191 -3.27 -0.03 -8.29
N THR A 192 -2.75 -0.99 -9.06
CA THR A 192 -1.65 -0.75 -10.00
C THR A 192 -2.08 0.23 -11.09
N PHE A 193 -3.25 0.04 -11.69
CA PHE A 193 -3.77 0.96 -12.72
C PHE A 193 -4.01 2.37 -12.15
N MET A 194 -4.54 2.50 -10.94
CA MET A 194 -4.72 3.79 -10.29
C MET A 194 -3.39 4.50 -10.05
N LYS A 195 -2.36 3.78 -9.58
CA LYS A 195 -1.01 4.35 -9.38
C LYS A 195 -0.34 4.73 -10.69
N LYS A 196 -0.47 3.93 -11.75
CA LYS A 196 0.01 4.29 -13.09
C LYS A 196 -0.65 5.57 -13.61
N ALA A 197 -1.95 5.73 -13.39
CA ALA A 197 -2.64 6.97 -13.73
C ALA A 197 -2.09 8.16 -12.93
N ALA A 198 -1.83 7.99 -11.63
CA ALA A 198 -1.25 9.04 -10.79
C ALA A 198 0.18 9.43 -11.23
N ILE A 199 1.01 8.45 -11.58
CA ILE A 199 2.34 8.67 -12.15
C ILE A 199 2.25 9.51 -13.43
N ASN A 200 1.34 9.14 -14.33
CA ASN A 200 1.22 9.79 -15.64
C ASN A 200 0.69 11.24 -15.56
N CYS A 201 -0.07 11.59 -14.55
CA CYS A 201 -0.65 12.94 -14.44
C CYS A 201 0.12 13.87 -13.51
N ALA A 202 0.98 13.37 -12.64
CA ALA A 202 1.79 14.18 -11.73
C ALA A 202 3.06 14.73 -12.39
N GLN A 203 3.53 15.88 -11.91
CA GLN A 203 4.81 16.43 -12.35
C GLN A 203 6.01 15.69 -11.76
N ARG A 204 5.87 15.20 -10.52
CA ARG A 204 6.88 14.42 -9.81
C ARG A 204 6.22 13.34 -8.95
N THR A 205 6.78 12.15 -8.97
CA THR A 205 6.30 11.01 -8.16
C THR A 205 7.31 10.65 -7.08
N ILE A 206 6.82 10.51 -5.86
CA ILE A 206 7.60 10.16 -4.67
C ILE A 206 7.03 8.86 -4.09
N LEU A 207 7.89 7.86 -3.93
CA LEU A 207 7.52 6.56 -3.40
C LEU A 207 7.97 6.43 -1.93
N LEU A 208 7.05 6.16 -1.01
CA LEU A 208 7.31 5.89 0.39
C LEU A 208 7.30 4.39 0.65
N VAL A 209 8.43 3.84 1.09
CA VAL A 209 8.63 2.40 1.20
C VAL A 209 9.39 2.04 2.47
N ASP A 210 8.83 1.19 3.30
CA ASP A 210 9.58 0.62 4.42
C ASP A 210 10.55 -0.49 3.96
N HIS A 211 11.62 -0.71 4.74
CA HIS A 211 12.70 -1.65 4.40
C HIS A 211 12.22 -3.09 4.14
N THR A 212 11.05 -3.50 4.62
CA THR A 212 10.53 -4.87 4.45
C THR A 212 10.07 -5.16 3.02
N LYS A 213 9.98 -4.12 2.19
CA LYS A 213 9.53 -4.22 0.79
C LYS A 213 10.66 -4.51 -0.19
N PHE A 214 11.90 -4.33 0.20
CA PHE A 214 13.05 -4.58 -0.66
C PHE A 214 13.44 -6.06 -0.75
N GLY A 215 14.01 -6.44 -1.90
CA GLY A 215 14.50 -7.80 -2.16
C GLY A 215 13.42 -8.81 -2.50
N LYS A 216 12.24 -8.33 -2.90
CA LYS A 216 11.09 -9.14 -3.32
C LYS A 216 10.52 -8.57 -4.61
N SER A 217 9.92 -9.45 -5.43
CA SER A 217 9.16 -9.07 -6.61
C SER A 217 7.78 -9.70 -6.57
N ASP A 218 6.76 -8.89 -6.61
CA ASP A 218 5.39 -9.35 -6.78
C ASP A 218 5.07 -9.47 -8.29
N TYR A 219 3.88 -9.94 -8.65
CA TYR A 219 3.61 -10.38 -10.03
C TYR A 219 3.19 -9.24 -10.99
N ILE A 220 2.85 -8.05 -10.49
CA ILE A 220 2.44 -6.93 -11.33
C ILE A 220 3.49 -5.83 -11.28
N LEU A 221 4.09 -5.51 -12.41
CA LEU A 221 5.02 -4.39 -12.53
C LEU A 221 4.27 -3.05 -12.49
N LEU A 222 4.60 -2.22 -11.49
CA LEU A 222 4.14 -0.84 -11.43
C LEU A 222 5.00 0.05 -12.32
N SER A 223 6.31 0.00 -12.14
CA SER A 223 7.29 0.75 -12.91
C SER A 223 8.65 0.04 -12.89
N ASP A 224 9.36 0.02 -13.99
CA ASP A 224 10.79 -0.24 -13.98
C ASP A 224 11.55 1.03 -13.58
N PHE A 225 12.85 0.91 -13.34
CA PHE A 225 13.68 2.06 -12.96
C PHE A 225 14.11 2.92 -14.15
N ASN A 226 13.97 2.44 -15.39
CA ASN A 226 14.44 3.15 -16.60
C ASN A 226 13.41 4.16 -17.15
N SER A 227 12.22 4.23 -16.58
CA SER A 227 11.06 4.91 -17.17
C SER A 227 10.84 6.36 -16.71
N ASP A 228 11.74 6.96 -15.95
CA ASP A 228 11.60 8.30 -15.33
C ASP A 228 10.27 8.53 -14.57
N ASN A 229 9.54 7.46 -14.30
CA ASN A 229 8.22 7.50 -13.67
C ASN A 229 8.26 7.83 -12.17
N ILE A 230 9.36 7.47 -11.52
CA ILE A 230 9.57 7.68 -10.08
C ILE A 230 10.87 8.45 -9.89
N GLN A 231 10.79 9.67 -9.38
CA GLN A 231 11.96 10.53 -9.22
C GLN A 231 12.60 10.39 -7.83
N THR A 232 11.84 9.95 -6.83
CA THR A 232 12.34 9.87 -5.46
C THR A 232 11.78 8.65 -4.74
N ILE A 233 12.63 7.95 -4.00
CA ILE A 233 12.24 6.87 -3.08
C ILE A 233 12.67 7.28 -1.66
N ILE A 234 11.72 7.32 -0.74
CA ILE A 234 11.96 7.57 0.69
C ILE A 234 11.80 6.26 1.44
N THR A 235 12.81 5.88 2.21
CA THR A 235 12.82 4.64 3.00
C THR A 235 13.37 4.88 4.40
N ASP A 236 13.16 3.94 5.33
CA ASP A 236 13.67 4.00 6.71
C ASP A 236 15.06 3.40 6.88
N LYS A 237 15.51 2.57 5.93
CA LYS A 237 16.85 1.95 5.93
C LYS A 237 17.38 1.81 4.52
N MET A 238 18.70 1.89 4.39
CA MET A 238 19.37 1.66 3.10
C MET A 238 19.01 0.27 2.55
N PRO A 239 18.52 0.18 1.30
CA PRO A 239 18.26 -1.11 0.65
C PRO A 239 19.54 -1.91 0.43
N PRO A 240 19.42 -3.23 0.16
CA PRO A 240 20.55 -4.04 -0.27
C PRO A 240 21.34 -3.39 -1.42
N LYS A 241 22.66 -3.50 -1.40
CA LYS A 241 23.57 -2.79 -2.32
C LYS A 241 23.23 -2.98 -3.80
N TYR A 242 22.78 -4.17 -4.20
CA TYR A 242 22.40 -4.42 -5.58
C TYR A 242 21.13 -3.68 -6.02
N ILE A 243 20.22 -3.34 -5.09
CA ILE A 243 19.03 -2.53 -5.35
C ILE A 243 19.39 -1.05 -5.34
N SER A 244 20.11 -0.58 -4.32
CA SER A 244 20.50 0.83 -4.23
C SER A 244 21.37 1.26 -5.42
N ASN A 245 22.24 0.37 -5.93
CA ASN A 245 23.00 0.62 -7.14
C ASN A 245 22.10 0.76 -8.38
N SER A 246 21.06 -0.08 -8.51
CA SER A 246 20.10 0.03 -9.62
C SER A 246 19.30 1.33 -9.55
N ILE A 247 18.84 1.73 -8.35
CA ILE A 247 18.15 3.01 -8.11
C ILE A 247 19.04 4.18 -8.53
N ALA A 248 20.29 4.21 -8.03
CA ALA A 248 21.24 5.29 -8.31
C ALA A 248 21.63 5.36 -9.81
N LYS A 249 21.84 4.20 -10.46
CA LYS A 249 22.17 4.14 -11.90
C LYS A 249 21.10 4.78 -12.77
N ASN A 250 19.85 4.74 -12.35
CA ASN A 250 18.70 5.28 -13.07
C ASN A 250 18.32 6.71 -12.61
N GLY A 251 19.18 7.39 -11.87
CA GLY A 251 18.98 8.79 -11.50
C GLY A 251 17.85 9.04 -10.49
N ILE A 252 17.38 7.99 -9.80
CA ILE A 252 16.33 8.10 -8.79
C ILE A 252 16.95 8.52 -7.46
N ASP A 253 16.44 9.58 -6.87
CA ASP A 253 16.87 10.05 -5.55
C ASP A 253 16.44 9.04 -4.46
N LEU A 254 17.42 8.43 -3.78
CA LEU A 254 17.18 7.54 -2.65
C LEU A 254 17.45 8.25 -1.34
N ILE A 255 16.40 8.47 -0.58
CA ILE A 255 16.44 9.18 0.71
C ILE A 255 16.19 8.19 1.84
N VAL A 256 17.11 8.14 2.79
CA VAL A 256 16.92 7.39 4.04
C VAL A 256 16.47 8.36 5.12
N ALA A 257 15.21 8.27 5.52
CA ALA A 257 14.65 9.06 6.61
C ALA A 257 15.36 8.68 7.92
N ASN A 258 15.94 9.64 8.62
CA ASN A 258 16.67 9.46 9.89
C ASN A 258 15.80 9.79 11.11
#